data_a67d5ffedb751638a913f59d67d08af9
#
_entry.id   a67d5ffedb751638a913f59d67d08af9
#
_cell.length_a   1.000
_cell.length_b   1.000
_cell.length_c   1.000
_cell.angle_alpha   90.00
_cell.angle_beta   90.00
_cell.angle_gamma   90.00
#
_symmetry.space_group_name_H-M   'P 1'
#
loop_
_entity.id
_entity.type
_entity.pdbx_description
1 polymer ?
#
loop_
_entity_poly.entity_id
_entity_poly.type
_entity_poly.pdbx_seq_one_letter_code
_entity_poly.pdbx_strand_id
1 'polypeptide(L)'
;STHFRKNGSQKLNSTEQTLNVSKTSLVHVMSITPWGGCLVGHSLENHRRTVDKVEAKITAADAGLPLVPGSPGAVHTLAEAQRIGAEAGYPLLVKAASGGGGRGMKVAETSDRLGEAFSAARAEAKAAFGDDTVYLERYLGQPRHIEVQVIADSHGNVVHLGERECSVQRRHQKLFEEAPSPALS
;
A
#
# COMPACT_ATOMS: atom_id res chain seq x y z
N SER A 1 29.66 9.06 18.21
CA SER A 1 28.93 10.29 17.89
C SER A 1 28.87 10.43 16.37
N THR A 2 27.85 9.86 15.75
CA THR A 2 27.64 9.99 14.31
C THR A 2 26.50 10.98 14.09
N HIS A 3 26.87 12.20 13.74
CA HIS A 3 25.93 13.23 13.32
C HIS A 3 25.42 12.88 11.93
N PHE A 4 24.16 12.50 11.81
CA PHE A 4 23.47 12.47 10.53
C PHE A 4 22.92 13.85 10.21
N ARG A 5 23.49 14.50 9.20
CA ARG A 5 22.98 15.75 8.64
C ARG A 5 21.69 15.50 7.87
N LYS A 6 20.68 16.33 8.13
CA LYS A 6 19.58 16.59 7.19
C LYS A 6 20.19 17.10 5.91
N ASN A 7 20.17 16.34 4.85
CA ASN A 7 20.44 16.87 3.52
C ASN A 7 19.45 16.26 2.52
N GLY A 8 18.68 17.18 1.94
CA GLY A 8 18.36 17.21 0.53
C GLY A 8 17.38 16.16 0.05
N SER A 9 16.22 16.65 -0.34
CA SER A 9 15.35 16.02 -1.35
C SER A 9 16.21 15.52 -2.51
N GLN A 10 16.59 14.26 -2.53
CA GLN A 10 17.00 13.62 -3.76
C GLN A 10 15.75 13.44 -4.60
N LYS A 11 15.64 14.27 -5.66
CA LYS A 11 14.75 14.01 -6.78
C LYS A 11 15.14 12.65 -7.35
N LEU A 12 14.32 11.64 -7.13
CA LEU A 12 14.39 10.38 -7.86
C LEU A 12 14.24 10.71 -9.35
N ASN A 13 15.29 10.47 -10.13
CA ASN A 13 15.25 10.61 -11.57
C ASN A 13 14.15 9.70 -12.12
N SER A 14 13.34 10.29 -13.01
CA SER A 14 12.20 9.69 -13.69
C SER A 14 12.62 8.61 -14.69
N THR A 15 12.99 7.46 -14.19
CA THR A 15 12.88 6.21 -14.93
C THR A 15 11.67 5.48 -14.31
N GLU A 16 10.67 5.20 -15.14
CA GLU A 16 9.35 4.67 -14.80
C GLU A 16 9.41 3.38 -13.96
N GLN A 17 9.65 3.52 -12.67
CA GLN A 17 9.44 2.46 -11.71
C GLN A 17 8.36 2.92 -10.73
N THR A 18 7.14 2.55 -11.03
CA THR A 18 6.00 2.78 -10.17
C THR A 18 6.20 1.98 -8.88
N LEU A 19 6.60 2.65 -7.81
CA LEU A 19 6.64 2.05 -6.48
C LEU A 19 5.21 1.66 -6.09
N ASN A 20 4.98 0.37 -5.95
CA ASN A 20 3.69 -0.12 -5.49
C ASN A 20 3.57 0.09 -3.98
N VAL A 21 2.97 1.20 -3.56
CA VAL A 21 2.66 1.50 -2.15
C VAL A 21 1.48 0.63 -1.66
N SER A 22 1.40 -0.62 -2.09
CA SER A 22 0.27 -1.51 -1.76
C SER A 22 0.42 -2.23 -0.43
N LYS A 23 1.54 -2.08 0.27
CA LYS A 23 1.69 -2.61 1.62
C LYS A 23 2.32 -1.56 2.53
N THR A 24 1.52 -1.13 3.43
CA THR A 24 1.73 -0.30 4.59
C THR A 24 3.16 -0.35 5.10
N SER A 25 3.88 0.74 4.92
CA SER A 25 5.13 0.98 5.64
C SER A 25 4.84 0.89 7.12
N LEU A 26 5.41 -0.10 7.78
CA LEU A 26 5.27 -0.29 9.22
C LEU A 26 6.04 0.84 9.93
N VAL A 27 5.36 1.90 10.29
CA VAL A 27 5.90 2.87 11.23
C VAL A 27 5.81 2.25 12.61
N HIS A 28 6.92 1.76 13.14
CA HIS A 28 6.98 1.26 14.50
C HIS A 28 7.22 2.44 15.43
N VAL A 29 6.25 2.76 16.25
CA VAL A 29 6.37 3.74 17.32
C VAL A 29 6.76 3.00 18.60
N MET A 30 7.88 3.36 19.20
CA MET A 30 8.24 2.91 20.55
C MET A 30 7.38 3.66 21.57
N SER A 31 6.52 2.95 22.28
CA SER A 31 5.79 3.47 23.41
C SER A 31 6.27 2.75 24.68
N ILE A 32 6.69 3.50 25.68
CA ILE A 32 7.01 2.95 27.01
C ILE A 32 5.70 2.82 27.78
N THR A 33 5.35 1.59 28.16
CA THR A 33 4.16 1.36 28.98
C THR A 33 4.44 1.75 30.43
N PRO A 34 3.40 2.09 31.23
CA PRO A 34 3.57 2.39 32.66
C PRO A 34 4.22 1.28 33.49
N TRP A 35 4.29 0.08 32.96
CA TRP A 35 4.87 -1.12 33.58
C TRP A 35 6.36 -1.33 33.20
N GLY A 36 6.99 -0.35 32.58
CA GLY A 36 8.40 -0.43 32.19
C GLY A 36 8.68 -1.31 30.95
N GLY A 37 7.66 -1.86 30.31
CA GLY A 37 7.81 -2.57 29.05
C GLY A 37 7.85 -1.60 27.86
N CYS A 38 8.71 -1.86 26.89
CA CYS A 38 8.74 -1.13 25.62
C CYS A 38 7.86 -1.86 24.60
N LEU A 39 6.75 -1.25 24.19
CA LEU A 39 5.93 -1.75 23.09
C LEU A 39 6.38 -1.08 21.81
N VAL A 40 6.89 -1.87 20.87
CA VAL A 40 7.19 -1.40 19.51
C VAL A 40 5.99 -1.70 18.62
N GLY A 41 5.28 -0.66 18.20
CA GLY A 41 4.09 -0.81 17.37
C GLY A 41 3.50 0.54 16.98
N HIS A 42 2.43 0.50 16.19
CA HIS A 42 1.72 1.71 15.80
C HIS A 42 0.93 2.29 16.99
N SER A 43 0.85 3.63 17.08
CA SER A 43 -0.22 4.24 17.86
C SER A 43 -1.58 3.83 17.26
N LEU A 44 -2.64 3.80 18.06
CA LEU A 44 -3.99 3.48 17.57
C LEU A 44 -4.41 4.36 16.39
N GLU A 45 -4.05 5.64 16.42
CA GLU A 45 -4.36 6.60 15.35
C GLU A 45 -3.57 6.27 14.08
N ASN A 46 -2.26 6.06 14.17
CA ASN A 46 -1.45 5.66 13.04
C ASN A 46 -1.85 4.29 12.50
N HIS A 47 -2.23 3.36 13.39
CA HIS A 47 -2.74 2.06 12.99
C HIS A 47 -4.01 2.19 12.14
N ARG A 48 -4.99 2.99 12.56
CA ARG A 48 -6.22 3.24 11.78
C ARG A 48 -5.91 3.83 10.40
N ARG A 49 -5.08 4.88 10.35
CA ARG A 49 -4.72 5.57 9.09
C ARG A 49 -3.89 4.71 8.13
N THR A 50 -3.14 3.76 8.61
CA THR A 50 -2.26 2.91 7.78
C THR A 50 -2.84 1.54 7.45
N VAL A 51 -3.80 1.05 8.25
CA VAL A 51 -4.50 -0.21 7.97
C VAL A 51 -5.57 -0.04 6.90
N ASP A 52 -6.25 1.10 6.89
CA ASP A 52 -7.15 1.44 5.80
C ASP A 52 -6.34 1.83 4.57
N LYS A 53 -6.47 1.02 3.51
CA LYS A 53 -5.70 1.20 2.27
C LYS A 53 -6.10 2.46 1.50
N VAL A 54 -7.34 2.91 1.67
CA VAL A 54 -7.83 4.15 1.04
C VAL A 54 -7.21 5.35 1.74
N GLU A 55 -7.23 5.39 3.07
CA GLU A 55 -6.61 6.45 3.86
C GLU A 55 -5.10 6.51 3.65
N ALA A 56 -4.44 5.35 3.54
CA ALA A 56 -3.02 5.28 3.24
C ALA A 56 -2.68 5.87 1.86
N LYS A 57 -3.52 5.64 0.85
CA LYS A 57 -3.36 6.25 -0.48
C LYS A 57 -3.54 7.76 -0.46
N ILE A 58 -4.56 8.26 0.22
CA ILE A 58 -4.81 9.70 0.37
C ILE A 58 -3.60 10.36 1.04
N THR A 59 -3.12 9.79 2.15
CA THR A 59 -1.94 10.29 2.87
C THR A 59 -0.69 10.29 1.98
N ALA A 60 -0.49 9.27 1.17
CA ALA A 60 0.63 9.20 0.24
C ALA A 60 0.52 10.24 -0.89
N ALA A 61 -0.69 10.46 -1.42
CA ALA A 61 -0.96 11.51 -2.42
C ALA A 61 -0.67 12.90 -1.86
N ASP A 62 -1.14 13.20 -0.66
CA ASP A 62 -0.92 14.48 0.03
C ASP A 62 0.57 14.73 0.32
N ALA A 63 1.34 13.65 0.53
CA ALA A 63 2.80 13.70 0.66
C ALA A 63 3.53 13.82 -0.68
N GLY A 64 2.82 13.88 -1.82
CA GLY A 64 3.41 13.99 -3.16
C GLY A 64 4.05 12.71 -3.68
N LEU A 65 3.72 11.56 -3.11
CA LEU A 65 4.22 10.28 -3.58
C LEU A 65 3.49 9.83 -4.86
N PRO A 66 4.18 9.27 -5.85
CA PRO A 66 3.54 8.71 -7.03
C PRO A 66 2.69 7.50 -6.64
N LEU A 67 1.45 7.50 -7.10
CA LEU A 67 0.51 6.40 -6.86
C LEU A 67 0.25 5.61 -8.14
N VAL A 68 -0.09 4.33 -7.97
CA VAL A 68 -0.64 3.53 -9.07
C VAL A 68 -1.96 4.16 -9.52
N PRO A 69 -2.16 4.42 -10.82
CA PRO A 69 -3.42 4.95 -11.33
C PRO A 69 -4.63 4.10 -10.89
N GLY A 70 -5.73 4.75 -10.54
CA GLY A 70 -6.92 4.06 -10.05
C GLY A 70 -7.88 5.01 -9.35
N SER A 71 -8.73 4.44 -8.49
CA SER A 71 -9.68 5.25 -7.72
C SER A 71 -8.98 6.09 -6.66
N PRO A 72 -9.39 7.35 -6.46
CA PRO A 72 -8.88 8.19 -5.37
C PRO A 72 -9.31 7.67 -4.00
N GLY A 73 -10.38 6.89 -3.94
CA GLY A 73 -10.96 6.37 -2.72
C GLY A 73 -11.80 5.13 -2.97
N ALA A 74 -12.74 4.88 -2.04
CA ALA A 74 -13.71 3.81 -2.15
C ALA A 74 -14.62 4.00 -3.39
N VAL A 75 -15.00 2.88 -4.01
CA VAL A 75 -15.88 2.84 -5.18
C VAL A 75 -17.15 2.07 -4.82
N HIS A 76 -18.30 2.73 -4.97
CA HIS A 76 -19.57 2.19 -4.50
C HIS A 76 -20.46 1.65 -5.63
N THR A 77 -20.27 2.14 -6.85
CA THR A 77 -21.13 1.76 -7.99
C THR A 77 -20.31 1.26 -9.17
N LEU A 78 -20.93 0.39 -9.97
CA LEU A 78 -20.32 -0.11 -11.20
C LEU A 78 -20.08 1.03 -12.21
N ALA A 79 -20.98 2.01 -12.28
CA ALA A 79 -20.83 3.15 -13.19
C ALA A 79 -19.59 3.99 -12.85
N GLU A 80 -19.34 4.20 -11.56
CA GLU A 80 -18.11 4.86 -11.08
C GLU A 80 -16.87 4.02 -11.42
N ALA A 81 -16.92 2.70 -11.19
CA ALA A 81 -15.85 1.79 -11.55
C ALA A 81 -15.51 1.83 -13.04
N GLN A 82 -16.54 1.89 -13.91
CA GLN A 82 -16.37 1.99 -15.36
C GLN A 82 -15.71 3.30 -15.79
N ARG A 83 -16.11 4.43 -15.18
CA ARG A 83 -15.48 5.72 -15.44
C ARG A 83 -13.99 5.69 -15.05
N ILE A 84 -13.69 5.19 -13.86
CA ILE A 84 -12.30 5.06 -13.38
C ILE A 84 -11.50 4.13 -14.30
N GLY A 85 -12.11 3.03 -14.76
CA GLY A 85 -11.48 2.09 -15.68
C GLY A 85 -11.14 2.70 -17.02
N ALA A 86 -12.01 3.58 -17.53
CA ALA A 86 -11.74 4.31 -18.77
C ALA A 86 -10.53 5.28 -18.62
N GLU A 87 -10.37 5.89 -17.46
CA GLU A 87 -9.25 6.81 -17.16
C GLU A 87 -7.95 6.07 -16.84
N ALA A 88 -8.00 5.06 -15.96
CA ALA A 88 -6.82 4.33 -15.51
C ALA A 88 -6.31 3.30 -16.53
N GLY A 89 -7.19 2.83 -17.41
CA GLY A 89 -6.90 1.78 -18.40
C GLY A 89 -6.94 0.38 -17.78
N TYR A 90 -6.87 -0.63 -18.66
CA TYR A 90 -6.93 -2.06 -18.30
C TYR A 90 -5.58 -2.74 -18.52
N PRO A 91 -5.29 -3.88 -17.83
CA PRO A 91 -6.10 -4.53 -16.80
C PRO A 91 -6.26 -3.70 -15.53
N LEU A 92 -7.39 -3.87 -14.83
CA LEU A 92 -7.66 -3.27 -13.53
C LEU A 92 -7.73 -4.31 -12.42
N LEU A 93 -7.27 -3.95 -11.25
CA LEU A 93 -7.39 -4.74 -10.03
C LEU A 93 -8.46 -4.10 -9.13
N VAL A 94 -9.52 -4.83 -8.86
CA VAL A 94 -10.52 -4.48 -7.85
C VAL A 94 -10.07 -5.09 -6.53
N LYS A 95 -9.98 -4.28 -5.48
CA LYS A 95 -9.44 -4.68 -4.17
C LYS A 95 -10.37 -4.30 -3.04
N ALA A 96 -10.57 -5.19 -2.06
CA ALA A 96 -11.23 -4.84 -0.81
C ALA A 96 -10.46 -3.74 -0.08
N ALA A 97 -11.15 -2.74 0.45
CA ALA A 97 -10.57 -1.69 1.28
C ALA A 97 -10.06 -2.27 2.60
N SER A 98 -10.85 -3.14 3.21
CA SER A 98 -10.50 -3.87 4.43
C SER A 98 -9.82 -5.20 4.10
N GLY A 99 -8.86 -5.61 4.95
CA GLY A 99 -8.25 -6.94 4.87
C GLY A 99 -6.91 -7.03 4.13
N GLY A 100 -6.42 -8.26 3.98
CA GLY A 100 -5.11 -8.59 3.42
C GLY A 100 -5.03 -10.02 2.89
N GLY A 101 -3.81 -10.45 2.50
CA GLY A 101 -3.57 -11.84 2.06
C GLY A 101 -4.18 -12.20 0.71
N GLY A 102 -4.55 -11.21 -0.12
CA GLY A 102 -5.09 -11.45 -1.46
C GLY A 102 -6.58 -11.75 -1.53
N ARG A 103 -7.30 -11.74 -0.40
CA ARG A 103 -8.76 -11.90 -0.37
C ARG A 103 -9.45 -10.61 -0.84
N GLY A 104 -10.57 -10.77 -1.55
CA GLY A 104 -11.32 -9.64 -2.11
C GLY A 104 -10.53 -8.91 -3.22
N MET A 105 -9.70 -9.64 -3.97
CA MET A 105 -8.97 -9.12 -5.12
C MET A 105 -9.41 -9.84 -6.39
N LYS A 106 -9.83 -9.08 -7.40
CA LYS A 106 -10.20 -9.59 -8.73
C LYS A 106 -9.58 -8.72 -9.82
N VAL A 107 -9.05 -9.36 -10.84
CA VAL A 107 -8.54 -8.67 -12.02
C VAL A 107 -9.63 -8.60 -13.08
N ALA A 108 -9.84 -7.41 -13.61
CA ALA A 108 -10.64 -7.17 -14.81
C ALA A 108 -9.68 -6.89 -15.97
N GLU A 109 -9.53 -7.88 -16.86
CA GLU A 109 -8.62 -7.77 -18.01
C GLU A 109 -9.08 -6.71 -19.01
N THR A 110 -10.39 -6.56 -19.14
CA THR A 110 -11.04 -5.68 -20.09
C THR A 110 -12.27 -5.02 -19.47
N SER A 111 -12.83 -4.01 -20.14
CA SER A 111 -13.98 -3.24 -19.64
C SER A 111 -15.25 -4.08 -19.47
N ASP A 112 -15.47 -5.05 -20.33
CA ASP A 112 -16.62 -5.96 -20.28
C ASP A 112 -16.53 -6.94 -19.10
N ARG A 113 -15.33 -7.24 -18.60
CA ARG A 113 -15.11 -8.07 -17.43
C ARG A 113 -15.19 -7.33 -16.10
N LEU A 114 -15.20 -5.98 -16.13
CA LEU A 114 -15.18 -5.17 -14.90
C LEU A 114 -16.40 -5.42 -14.01
N GLY A 115 -17.60 -5.58 -14.59
CA GLY A 115 -18.83 -5.80 -13.82
C GLY A 115 -18.79 -7.10 -13.01
N GLU A 116 -18.32 -8.17 -13.62
CA GLU A 116 -18.12 -9.47 -12.96
C GLU A 116 -17.08 -9.36 -11.84
N ALA A 117 -15.90 -8.80 -12.14
CA ALA A 117 -14.81 -8.65 -11.18
C ALA A 117 -15.23 -7.77 -9.99
N PHE A 118 -15.95 -6.67 -10.25
CA PHE A 118 -16.43 -5.76 -9.22
C PHE A 118 -17.41 -6.44 -8.26
N SER A 119 -18.40 -7.14 -8.80
CA SER A 119 -19.40 -7.86 -8.00
C SER A 119 -18.76 -8.98 -7.18
N ALA A 120 -17.88 -9.77 -7.79
CA ALA A 120 -17.20 -10.87 -7.12
C ALA A 120 -16.26 -10.37 -6.00
N ALA A 121 -15.51 -9.29 -6.21
CA ALA A 121 -14.64 -8.71 -5.19
C ALA A 121 -15.43 -8.21 -3.99
N ARG A 122 -16.56 -7.52 -4.21
CA ARG A 122 -17.44 -7.03 -3.15
C ARG A 122 -18.05 -8.18 -2.34
N ALA A 123 -18.55 -9.21 -3.02
CA ALA A 123 -19.14 -10.37 -2.35
C ALA A 123 -18.10 -11.08 -1.47
N GLU A 124 -16.89 -11.29 -1.98
CA GLU A 124 -15.80 -11.91 -1.21
C GLU A 124 -15.35 -11.02 -0.04
N ALA A 125 -15.25 -9.71 -0.24
CA ALA A 125 -14.93 -8.75 0.81
C ALA A 125 -15.97 -8.79 1.94
N LYS A 126 -17.25 -8.77 1.59
CA LYS A 126 -18.36 -8.87 2.53
C LYS A 126 -18.30 -10.16 3.35
N ALA A 127 -18.07 -11.27 2.68
CA ALA A 127 -18.01 -12.59 3.34
C ALA A 127 -16.78 -12.72 4.27
N ALA A 128 -15.63 -12.17 3.85
CA ALA A 128 -14.38 -12.33 4.59
C ALA A 128 -14.17 -11.30 5.71
N PHE A 129 -14.68 -10.08 5.54
CA PHE A 129 -14.36 -8.93 6.40
C PHE A 129 -15.59 -8.20 6.94
N GLY A 130 -16.79 -8.58 6.53
CA GLY A 130 -18.05 -7.92 6.91
C GLY A 130 -18.31 -6.59 6.18
N ASP A 131 -17.38 -6.15 5.35
CA ASP A 131 -17.39 -4.88 4.61
C ASP A 131 -17.18 -5.15 3.13
N ASP A 132 -18.06 -4.62 2.27
CA ASP A 132 -18.01 -4.79 0.82
C ASP A 132 -17.38 -3.60 0.08
N THR A 133 -16.75 -2.70 0.82
CA THR A 133 -16.04 -1.55 0.27
C THR A 133 -14.84 -2.01 -0.56
N VAL A 134 -14.77 -1.52 -1.80
CA VAL A 134 -13.67 -1.81 -2.72
C VAL A 134 -13.07 -0.53 -3.30
N TYR A 135 -11.87 -0.62 -3.81
CA TYR A 135 -11.20 0.41 -4.60
C TYR A 135 -10.54 -0.22 -5.82
N LEU A 136 -10.18 0.60 -6.80
CA LEU A 136 -9.62 0.15 -8.07
C LEU A 136 -8.19 0.66 -8.24
N GLU A 137 -7.33 -0.18 -8.83
CA GLU A 137 -5.97 0.20 -9.22
C GLU A 137 -5.64 -0.43 -10.58
N ARG A 138 -4.77 0.22 -11.35
CA ARG A 138 -4.16 -0.41 -12.51
C ARG A 138 -3.44 -1.68 -12.08
N TYR A 139 -3.72 -2.78 -12.77
CA TYR A 139 -3.03 -4.03 -12.50
C TYR A 139 -1.60 -3.99 -13.04
N LEU A 140 -0.64 -4.29 -12.19
CA LEU A 140 0.76 -4.42 -12.55
C LEU A 140 1.08 -5.91 -12.63
N GLY A 141 1.35 -6.43 -13.83
CA GLY A 141 1.54 -7.87 -14.06
C GLY A 141 2.79 -8.44 -13.38
N GLN A 142 3.87 -7.66 -13.29
CA GLN A 142 5.13 -8.09 -12.69
C GLN A 142 5.70 -6.98 -11.78
N PRO A 143 5.03 -6.64 -10.68
CA PRO A 143 5.51 -5.60 -9.79
C PRO A 143 6.71 -6.10 -8.98
N ARG A 144 7.70 -5.22 -8.78
CA ARG A 144 8.67 -5.41 -7.70
C ARG A 144 8.08 -4.89 -6.40
N HIS A 145 8.31 -5.63 -5.32
CA HIS A 145 7.88 -5.26 -4.00
C HIS A 145 9.08 -4.76 -3.20
N ILE A 146 9.19 -3.45 -3.13
CA ILE A 146 10.25 -2.76 -2.39
C ILE A 146 9.61 -2.03 -1.23
N GLU A 147 10.17 -2.17 -0.05
CA GLU A 147 9.68 -1.52 1.16
C GLU A 147 10.80 -0.79 1.88
N VAL A 148 10.45 0.26 2.59
CA VAL A 148 11.38 1.03 3.44
C VAL A 148 11.01 0.81 4.89
N GLN A 149 11.98 0.41 5.70
CA GLN A 149 11.81 0.31 7.14
C GLN A 149 11.93 1.69 7.77
N VAL A 150 10.90 2.11 8.48
CA VAL A 150 10.86 3.41 9.19
C VAL A 150 10.68 3.17 10.67
N ILE A 151 11.39 3.93 11.49
CA ILE A 151 11.25 3.96 12.95
C ILE A 151 11.02 5.41 13.37
N ALA A 152 10.03 5.62 14.23
CA ALA A 152 9.72 6.93 14.77
C ALA A 152 9.59 6.86 16.31
N ASP A 153 9.94 7.95 17.01
CA ASP A 153 9.71 8.10 18.44
C ASP A 153 8.53 9.02 18.75
N SER A 154 8.16 9.12 20.03
CA SER A 154 7.10 10.00 20.51
C SER A 154 7.45 11.49 20.48
N HIS A 155 8.70 11.84 20.19
CA HIS A 155 9.21 13.22 20.14
C HIS A 155 9.23 13.79 18.72
N GLY A 156 8.77 13.01 17.73
CA GLY A 156 8.71 13.42 16.33
C GLY A 156 10.00 13.14 15.55
N ASN A 157 10.95 12.42 16.12
CA ASN A 157 12.10 11.96 15.35
C ASN A 157 11.70 10.77 14.49
N VAL A 158 12.09 10.80 13.22
CA VAL A 158 11.82 9.73 12.24
C VAL A 158 13.12 9.38 11.54
N VAL A 159 13.41 8.09 11.47
CA VAL A 159 14.57 7.55 10.75
C VAL A 159 14.14 6.40 9.86
N HIS A 160 14.81 6.23 8.73
CA HIS A 160 14.66 5.05 7.90
C HIS A 160 15.95 4.22 7.89
N LEU A 161 15.81 2.91 7.78
CA LEU A 161 16.92 1.95 7.78
C LEU A 161 17.27 1.45 6.36
N GLY A 162 16.86 2.20 5.34
CA GLY A 162 17.00 1.80 3.95
C GLY A 162 15.82 0.93 3.47
N GLU A 163 15.97 0.45 2.26
CA GLU A 163 14.96 -0.36 1.57
C GLU A 163 15.33 -1.84 1.59
N ARG A 164 14.32 -2.65 1.35
CA ARG A 164 14.41 -4.10 1.13
C ARG A 164 13.59 -4.49 -0.07
N GLU A 165 14.07 -5.42 -0.85
CA GLU A 165 13.29 -6.09 -1.88
C GLU A 165 12.62 -7.36 -1.31
N CYS A 166 11.31 -7.47 -1.48
CA CYS A 166 10.49 -8.56 -0.97
C CYS A 166 9.63 -9.17 -2.10
N SER A 167 10.10 -9.14 -3.34
CA SER A 167 9.34 -9.60 -4.51
C SER A 167 9.13 -11.11 -4.52
N VAL A 168 10.02 -11.88 -3.90
CA VAL A 168 9.90 -13.33 -3.82
C VAL A 168 8.88 -13.71 -2.77
N GLN A 169 7.66 -13.99 -3.23
CA GLN A 169 6.51 -14.27 -2.37
C GLN A 169 5.79 -15.55 -2.80
N ARG A 170 5.21 -16.26 -1.85
CA ARG A 170 4.28 -17.36 -2.10
C ARG A 170 2.93 -17.03 -1.48
N ARG A 171 1.88 -16.98 -2.30
CA ARG A 171 0.52 -16.63 -1.84
C ARG A 171 0.48 -15.33 -1.01
N HIS A 172 1.20 -14.29 -1.48
CA HIS A 172 1.35 -12.99 -0.81
C HIS A 172 2.08 -13.02 0.55
N GLN A 173 2.82 -14.10 0.84
CA GLN A 173 3.74 -14.18 1.97
C GLN A 173 5.18 -14.02 1.47
N LYS A 174 5.93 -13.15 2.11
CA LYS A 174 7.35 -12.94 1.82
C LYS A 174 8.12 -14.20 2.19
N LEU A 175 8.90 -14.72 1.24
CA LEU A 175 9.78 -15.87 1.45
C LEU A 175 11.24 -15.45 1.57
N PHE A 176 11.60 -14.38 0.88
CA PHE A 176 12.97 -13.89 0.81
C PHE A 176 12.93 -12.34 0.83
N GLU A 177 13.86 -11.77 1.58
CA GLU A 177 14.07 -10.33 1.66
C GLU A 177 15.55 -10.03 1.43
N GLU A 178 15.84 -9.07 0.58
CA GLU A 178 17.19 -8.66 0.21
C GLU A 178 17.37 -7.15 0.47
N ALA A 179 18.46 -6.79 1.12
CA ALA A 179 18.84 -5.41 1.37
C ALA A 179 20.36 -5.24 1.09
N PRO A 180 20.76 -4.19 0.36
CA PRO A 180 19.92 -3.25 -0.37
C PRO A 180 19.19 -3.89 -1.54
N SER A 181 18.15 -3.22 -2.04
CA SER A 181 17.40 -3.70 -3.20
C SER A 181 18.22 -3.58 -4.48
N PRO A 182 18.42 -4.65 -5.26
CA PRO A 182 19.10 -4.58 -6.55
C PRO A 182 18.32 -3.79 -7.61
N ALA A 183 17.09 -3.39 -7.30
CA ALA A 183 16.25 -2.59 -8.18
C ALA A 183 16.50 -1.10 -8.09
N LEU A 184 17.14 -0.63 -7.03
CA LEU A 184 17.36 0.80 -6.73
C LEU A 184 18.83 1.21 -6.79
N SER A 185 19.71 0.34 -7.27
CA SER A 185 21.15 0.61 -7.47
C SER A 185 21.42 1.49 -8.67
#